data_4e0ead7a2a314f4c91dde53a9236ee4c
#
_entry.id   4e0ead7a2a314f4c91dde53a9236ee4c
#
_cell.length_a   1.000
_cell.length_b   1.000
_cell.length_c   1.000
_cell.angle_alpha   90.00
_cell.angle_beta   90.00
_cell.angle_gamma   90.00
#
_symmetry.space_group_name_H-M   'P 1'
#
loop_
_entity.id
_entity.type
_entity.pdbx_description
1 polymer ?
#
loop_
_entity_poly.entity_id
_entity_poly.type
_entity_poly.pdbx_seq_one_letter_code
_entity_poly.pdbx_strand_id
1 'polypeptide(L)' 'MKDAMTYKGYIGLVRYSAEDEVFHGKIDAINDLIMFEGKSVLALKKAFHEAVDDYLE' A
#
# COMPACT_ATOMS: atom_id res chain seq x y z
N MET A 1 6.16 -11.55 11.77
CA MET A 1 6.14 -10.13 11.36
C MET A 1 4.96 -9.88 10.45
N LYS A 2 4.27 -8.81 10.67
CA LYS A 2 3.13 -8.47 9.83
C LYS A 2 3.56 -7.48 8.75
N ASP A 3 3.38 -7.87 7.51
CA ASP A 3 3.71 -7.02 6.38
C ASP A 3 2.50 -6.18 6.00
N ALA A 4 2.07 -5.36 6.95
CA ALA A 4 0.87 -4.54 6.77
C ALA A 4 1.08 -3.15 7.34
N MET A 5 0.42 -2.18 6.70
CA MET A 5 0.39 -0.79 7.16
C MET A 5 -1.05 -0.39 7.38
N THR A 6 -1.27 0.57 8.28
CA THR A 6 -2.62 1.07 8.53
C THR A 6 -2.63 2.59 8.42
N TYR A 7 -3.73 3.13 7.90
CA TYR A 7 -3.91 4.57 7.76
C TYR A 7 -5.40 4.86 7.62
N LYS A 8 -5.92 5.70 8.48
CA LYS A 8 -7.34 6.09 8.48
C LYS A 8 -8.31 4.91 8.45
N GLY A 9 -7.93 3.83 9.15
CA GLY A 9 -8.77 2.63 9.21
C GLY A 9 -8.60 1.65 8.07
N TYR A 10 -7.76 1.97 7.09
CA TYR A 10 -7.48 1.07 5.97
C TYR A 10 -6.21 0.29 6.22
N ILE A 11 -6.20 -0.94 5.75
CA ILE A 11 -5.06 -1.83 5.91
C ILE A 11 -4.45 -2.09 4.54
N GLY A 12 -3.16 -1.79 4.41
CA GLY A 12 -2.41 -2.09 3.20
C GLY A 12 -1.52 -3.31 3.42
N LEU A 13 -1.72 -4.34 2.63
CA LEU A 13 -0.91 -5.53 2.67
C LEU A 13 0.28 -5.38 1.74
N VAL A 14 1.47 -5.69 2.22
CA VAL A 14 2.72 -5.42 1.52
C VAL A 14 3.44 -6.70 1.12
N ARG A 15 3.99 -6.70 -0.07
CA ARG A 15 4.81 -7.79 -0.59
C ARG A 15 6.01 -7.21 -1.33
N TYR A 16 7.18 -7.80 -1.11
CA TYR A 16 8.37 -7.38 -1.82
C TYR A 16 8.60 -8.27 -3.05
N SER A 17 8.88 -7.64 -4.18
CA SER A 17 9.25 -8.34 -5.40
C SER A 17 10.75 -8.21 -5.60
N ALA A 18 11.49 -9.29 -5.35
CA ALA A 18 12.94 -9.28 -5.52
C ALA A 18 13.32 -9.15 -6.99
N GLU A 19 12.48 -9.67 -7.88
CA GLU A 19 12.73 -9.62 -9.31
C GLU A 19 12.66 -8.20 -9.84
N ASP A 20 11.67 -7.44 -9.40
CA ASP A 20 11.49 -6.04 -9.81
C ASP A 20 12.15 -5.05 -8.86
N GLU A 21 12.65 -5.55 -7.74
CA GLU A 21 13.25 -4.73 -6.68
C GLU A 21 12.31 -3.61 -6.22
N VAL A 22 11.05 -3.98 -6.01
CA VAL A 22 10.02 -3.02 -5.63
C VAL A 22 9.07 -3.66 -4.61
N PHE A 23 8.53 -2.83 -3.74
CA PHE A 23 7.48 -3.25 -2.82
C PHE A 23 6.12 -3.00 -3.47
N HIS A 24 5.25 -3.97 -3.40
CA HIS A 24 3.88 -3.86 -3.87
C HIS A 24 2.95 -3.91 -2.67
N GLY A 25 1.89 -3.12 -2.72
CA GLY A 25 0.89 -3.15 -1.68
C GLY A 25 -0.50 -3.17 -2.29
N LYS A 26 -1.46 -3.62 -1.50
CA LYS A 26 -2.86 -3.58 -1.90
C LYS A 26 -3.73 -3.25 -0.70
N ILE A 27 -4.77 -2.47 -0.95
CA ILE A 27 -5.77 -2.11 0.06
C ILE A 27 -7.06 -2.80 -0.35
N ASP A 28 -7.58 -3.63 0.53
CA ASP A 28 -8.85 -4.30 0.29
C ASP A 28 -9.98 -3.43 0.82
N ALA A 29 -10.57 -2.63 -0.05
CA ALA A 29 -11.69 -1.78 0.28
C ALA A 29 -13.00 -2.48 -0.07
N ILE A 30 -14.10 -2.02 0.50
CA ILE A 30 -15.39 -2.72 0.38
C ILE A 30 -15.79 -3.02 -1.06
N ASN A 31 -15.62 -2.06 -1.95
CA ASN A 31 -16.03 -2.22 -3.35
C ASN A 31 -14.87 -2.15 -4.34
N ASP A 32 -13.67 -1.95 -3.86
CA ASP A 32 -12.52 -1.71 -4.73
C ASP A 32 -11.27 -2.39 -4.20
N LEU A 33 -10.39 -2.72 -5.13
CA LEU A 33 -9.05 -3.15 -4.79
C LEU A 33 -8.10 -2.06 -5.26
N ILE A 34 -7.39 -1.46 -4.32
CA ILE A 34 -6.47 -0.37 -4.60
C ILE A 34 -5.05 -0.89 -4.48
N MET A 35 -4.23 -0.65 -5.48
CA MET A 35 -2.84 -1.10 -5.50
C MET A 35 -1.89 0.09 -5.46
N PHE A 36 -0.76 -0.10 -4.81
CA PHE A 36 0.28 0.92 -4.73
C PHE A 36 1.64 0.24 -4.70
N GLU A 37 2.69 1.02 -4.98
CA GLU A 37 4.03 0.47 -5.00
C GLU A 37 5.07 1.52 -4.65
N GLY A 38 6.27 1.08 -4.27
CA GLY A 38 7.37 1.95 -3.97
C GLY A 38 8.69 1.19 -3.95
N LYS A 39 9.78 1.87 -4.28
CA LYS A 39 11.10 1.24 -4.33
C LYS A 39 11.79 1.20 -2.96
N SER A 40 11.22 1.85 -1.98
CA SER A 40 11.72 1.84 -0.61
C SER A 40 10.55 1.81 0.33
N VAL A 41 10.82 1.50 1.60
CA VAL A 41 9.76 1.49 2.60
C VAL A 41 9.12 2.86 2.73
N LEU A 42 9.94 3.92 2.71
CA LEU A 42 9.42 5.28 2.81
C LEU A 42 8.55 5.64 1.61
N ALA A 43 8.99 5.30 0.40
CA ALA A 43 8.23 5.56 -0.82
C ALA A 43 6.92 4.78 -0.82
N LEU A 44 6.98 3.52 -0.36
CA LEU A 44 5.79 2.68 -0.27
C LEU A 44 4.77 3.26 0.69
N LYS A 45 5.22 3.71 1.85
CA LYS A 45 4.35 4.29 2.87
C LYS A 45 3.68 5.56 2.35
N LYS A 46 4.42 6.39 1.65
CA LYS A 46 3.89 7.61 1.06
C LYS A 46 2.83 7.27 0.00
N ALA A 47 3.13 6.28 -0.85
CA ALA A 47 2.18 5.85 -1.88
C ALA A 47 0.89 5.32 -1.25
N PHE A 48 1.01 4.58 -0.15
CA PHE A 48 -0.14 4.06 0.57
C PHE A 48 -1.02 5.20 1.09
N HIS A 49 -0.41 6.20 1.73
CA HIS A 49 -1.16 7.33 2.27
C HIS A 49 -1.86 8.11 1.16
N GLU A 50 -1.19 8.32 0.05
CA GLU A 50 -1.78 9.02 -1.09
C GLU A 50 -2.95 8.23 -1.68
N ALA A 51 -2.80 6.91 -1.79
CA ALA A 51 -3.86 6.07 -2.31
C ALA A 51 -5.10 6.11 -1.43
N VAL A 52 -4.92 6.09 -0.12
CA VAL A 52 -6.05 6.18 0.82
C VAL A 52 -6.71 7.54 0.72
N ASP A 53 -5.92 8.61 0.71
CA ASP A 53 -6.47 9.97 0.63
C ASP A 53 -7.25 10.19 -0.67
N ASP A 54 -6.75 9.67 -1.77
CA ASP A 54 -7.45 9.75 -3.05
C ASP A 54 -8.77 9.00 -3.01
N TYR A 55 -8.77 7.85 -2.38
CA TYR A 55 -9.97 7.03 -2.27
C TYR A 55 -11.05 7.71 -1.44
N LEU A 56 -10.63 8.42 -0.38
CA LEU A 56 -11.56 9.09 0.53
C LEU A 56 -12.05 10.43 0.01
N GLU A 57 -11.46 10.93 -1.03
CA GLU A 57 -11.81 12.24 -1.61
C GLU A 57 -13.14 12.26 -2.33
#